data_8dc892dd02e6ddbf00ae66bdef20210b
#
_entry.id   8dc892dd02e6ddbf00ae66bdef20210b
#
_cell.length_a   1.000
_cell.length_b   1.000
_cell.length_c   1.000
_cell.angle_alpha   90.00
_cell.angle_beta   90.00
_cell.angle_gamma   90.00
#
_symmetry.space_group_name_H-M   'P 1'
#
loop_
_entity.id
_entity.type
_entity.pdbx_description
1 polymer ?
#
loop_
_entity_poly.entity_id
_entity_poly.type
_entity_poly.pdbx_seq_one_letter_code
_entity_poly.pdbx_strand_id
1 'polypeptide(L)'
;RIGIGANDNSAAVYQVIKWAQKLNTQLDFHNIRIIFTDGEEIGFDSENKNFQGALGIASIFKRLGLTNDDIYAIDSCGRGDVLVVSSTGKNSGSKDFTKKFNNLYENTIELAKKSCPEKWVTIPVPYSDNASFVAMGIPAIAITLLPKTEATSYMRELQKNHNLNNDVVNRSETSKDILPLTWKMMHTDQDCIENLTIESWSVMENFLDALAKDKSLA
;
A
#
# COMPACT_ATOMS: atom_id res chain seq x y z
N ARG A 1 -7.86 -9.80 17.83
CA ARG A 1 -8.41 -9.66 16.46
C ARG A 1 -9.03 -10.96 16.04
N ILE A 2 -10.07 -10.89 15.22
CA ILE A 2 -10.83 -12.03 14.72
C ILE A 2 -10.55 -12.11 13.23
N GLY A 3 -10.49 -13.33 12.67
CA GLY A 3 -10.21 -13.56 11.26
C GLY A 3 -8.83 -14.20 11.03
N ILE A 4 -8.68 -14.82 9.86
CA ILE A 4 -7.44 -15.51 9.46
C ILE A 4 -6.46 -14.60 8.71
N GLY A 5 -6.84 -13.34 8.45
CA GLY A 5 -5.98 -12.38 7.75
C GLY A 5 -5.71 -12.78 6.30
N ALA A 6 -6.73 -13.24 5.58
CA ALA A 6 -6.54 -13.73 4.21
C ALA A 6 -6.19 -12.59 3.24
N ASN A 7 -6.94 -11.47 3.31
CA ASN A 7 -6.66 -10.28 2.54
C ASN A 7 -5.63 -9.39 3.25
N ASP A 8 -5.73 -9.28 4.56
CA ASP A 8 -4.88 -8.45 5.43
C ASP A 8 -4.01 -9.33 6.36
N ASN A 9 -2.81 -9.78 5.92
CA ASN A 9 -2.14 -9.43 4.68
C ASN A 9 -1.56 -10.67 3.97
N SER A 10 -2.11 -11.89 4.22
CA SER A 10 -1.56 -13.17 3.72
C SER A 10 -1.51 -13.23 2.19
N ALA A 11 -2.54 -12.72 1.51
CA ALA A 11 -2.59 -12.73 0.05
C ALA A 11 -1.46 -11.88 -0.56
N ALA A 12 -1.22 -10.66 -0.06
CA ALA A 12 -0.15 -9.80 -0.55
C ALA A 12 1.23 -10.42 -0.29
N VAL A 13 1.46 -10.99 0.89
CA VAL A 13 2.71 -11.70 1.21
C VAL A 13 2.94 -12.84 0.22
N TYR A 14 1.92 -13.65 -0.06
CA TYR A 14 2.04 -14.76 -1.01
C TYR A 14 2.31 -14.28 -2.44
N GLN A 15 1.64 -13.22 -2.90
CA GLN A 15 1.87 -12.60 -4.22
C GLN A 15 3.31 -12.11 -4.35
N VAL A 16 3.83 -11.41 -3.35
CA VAL A 16 5.22 -10.90 -3.34
C VAL A 16 6.24 -12.04 -3.31
N ILE A 17 5.99 -13.13 -2.54
CA ILE A 17 6.87 -14.32 -2.54
C ILE A 17 6.90 -14.95 -3.93
N LYS A 18 5.75 -15.14 -4.59
CA LYS A 18 5.69 -15.71 -5.94
C LYS A 18 6.39 -14.83 -6.97
N TRP A 19 6.20 -13.53 -6.86
CA TRP A 19 6.91 -12.57 -7.68
C TRP A 19 8.44 -12.62 -7.46
N ALA A 20 8.91 -12.68 -6.21
CA ALA A 20 10.32 -12.83 -5.89
C ALA A 20 10.92 -14.11 -6.49
N GLN A 21 10.19 -15.24 -6.43
CA GLN A 21 10.58 -16.49 -7.08
C GLN A 21 10.71 -16.32 -8.59
N LYS A 22 9.77 -15.62 -9.24
CA LYS A 22 9.81 -15.31 -10.67
C LYS A 22 11.01 -14.45 -11.02
N LEU A 23 11.28 -13.37 -10.28
CA LEU A 23 12.44 -12.50 -10.50
C LEU A 23 13.76 -13.28 -10.39
N ASN A 24 13.88 -14.19 -9.43
CA ASN A 24 15.09 -15.00 -9.24
C ASN A 24 15.40 -15.95 -10.42
N THR A 25 14.43 -16.21 -11.28
CA THR A 25 14.62 -17.00 -12.51
C THR A 25 15.01 -16.15 -13.72
N GLN A 26 14.95 -14.83 -13.63
CA GLN A 26 15.31 -13.90 -14.70
C GLN A 26 16.81 -13.59 -14.63
N LEU A 27 17.42 -13.41 -15.80
CA LEU A 27 18.85 -13.12 -15.90
C LEU A 27 19.18 -11.65 -15.65
N ASP A 28 18.16 -10.79 -15.62
CA ASP A 28 18.33 -9.35 -15.44
C ASP A 28 18.62 -9.01 -13.98
N PHE A 29 19.38 -7.94 -13.77
CA PHE A 29 19.59 -7.38 -12.45
C PHE A 29 18.41 -6.48 -12.07
N HIS A 30 17.84 -6.73 -10.89
CA HIS A 30 16.75 -5.93 -10.35
C HIS A 30 17.23 -5.15 -9.12
N ASN A 31 17.09 -3.83 -9.14
CA ASN A 31 17.40 -2.96 -8.00
C ASN A 31 16.21 -2.94 -7.02
N ILE A 32 15.89 -4.09 -6.45
CA ILE A 32 14.73 -4.30 -5.59
C ILE A 32 15.15 -4.96 -4.28
N ARG A 33 14.59 -4.47 -3.19
CA ARG A 33 14.69 -5.07 -1.87
C ARG A 33 13.29 -5.41 -1.39
N ILE A 34 13.05 -6.67 -1.09
CA ILE A 34 11.78 -7.15 -0.52
C ILE A 34 12.00 -7.32 0.98
N ILE A 35 11.10 -6.75 1.77
CA ILE A 35 11.15 -6.79 3.22
C ILE A 35 9.78 -7.23 3.71
N PHE A 36 9.73 -8.27 4.53
CA PHE A 36 8.55 -8.66 5.26
C PHE A 36 8.68 -8.13 6.68
N THR A 37 7.68 -7.42 7.13
CA THR A 37 7.57 -6.82 8.46
C THR A 37 6.50 -7.54 9.27
N ASP A 38 6.57 -7.43 10.57
CA ASP A 38 5.54 -7.89 11.50
C ASP A 38 5.05 -6.74 12.38
N GLY A 39 4.02 -7.01 13.18
CA GLY A 39 3.53 -6.06 14.17
C GLY A 39 2.88 -4.80 13.57
N GLU A 40 2.48 -4.78 12.29
CA GLU A 40 1.75 -3.64 11.71
C GLU A 40 0.50 -3.32 12.54
N GLU A 41 -0.18 -4.34 12.95
CA GLU A 41 -1.42 -4.34 13.70
C GLU A 41 -1.32 -3.74 15.13
N ILE A 42 -0.13 -3.52 15.63
CA ILE A 42 0.09 -2.81 16.91
C ILE A 42 -0.41 -1.37 16.81
N GLY A 43 -0.36 -0.80 15.59
CA GLY A 43 -0.76 0.59 15.32
C GLY A 43 0.29 1.61 15.74
N PHE A 44 0.42 2.66 14.94
CA PHE A 44 1.43 3.71 15.15
C PHE A 44 1.19 4.53 16.44
N ASP A 45 -0.07 4.70 16.82
CA ASP A 45 -0.46 5.50 18.02
C ASP A 45 -0.45 4.69 19.33
N SER A 46 -0.09 3.40 19.27
CA SER A 46 -0.04 2.55 20.46
C SER A 46 1.23 2.80 21.29
N GLU A 47 1.15 2.56 22.58
CA GLU A 47 2.34 2.57 23.47
C GLU A 47 3.39 1.55 23.03
N ASN A 48 2.97 0.52 22.32
CA ASN A 48 3.81 -0.58 21.83
C ASN A 48 4.32 -0.37 20.39
N LYS A 49 4.14 0.81 19.79
CA LYS A 49 4.57 1.12 18.42
C LYS A 49 6.02 0.77 18.11
N ASN A 50 6.89 0.81 19.11
CA ASN A 50 8.31 0.47 18.95
C ASN A 50 8.55 -1.01 18.57
N PHE A 51 7.53 -1.86 18.72
CA PHE A 51 7.57 -3.26 18.29
C PHE A 51 7.06 -3.46 16.86
N GLN A 52 6.64 -2.39 16.15
CA GLN A 52 6.36 -2.49 14.73
C GLN A 52 7.65 -2.71 13.92
N GLY A 53 7.68 -3.77 13.12
CA GLY A 53 8.81 -4.08 12.27
C GLY A 53 9.11 -2.96 11.27
N ALA A 54 8.10 -2.37 10.66
CA ALA A 54 8.26 -1.26 9.72
C ALA A 54 8.92 -0.03 10.36
N LEU A 55 8.62 0.30 11.62
CA LEU A 55 9.27 1.41 12.33
C LEU A 55 10.75 1.12 12.59
N GLY A 56 11.07 -0.12 12.94
CA GLY A 56 12.45 -0.57 13.10
C GLY A 56 13.25 -0.43 11.81
N ILE A 57 12.71 -0.90 10.69
CA ILE A 57 13.34 -0.78 9.37
C ILE A 57 13.47 0.68 8.93
N ALA A 58 12.43 1.50 9.06
CA ALA A 58 12.48 2.92 8.72
C ALA A 58 13.57 3.67 9.51
N SER A 59 13.72 3.34 10.81
CA SER A 59 14.78 3.88 11.66
C SER A 59 16.18 3.48 11.18
N ILE A 60 16.36 2.24 10.74
CA ILE A 60 17.61 1.76 10.15
C ILE A 60 17.89 2.50 8.84
N PHE A 61 16.92 2.63 7.94
CA PHE A 61 17.04 3.34 6.67
C PHE A 61 17.48 4.79 6.89
N LYS A 62 16.82 5.49 7.82
CA LYS A 62 17.21 6.87 8.19
C LYS A 62 18.64 6.95 8.68
N ARG A 63 19.05 6.04 9.57
CA ARG A 63 20.42 6.00 10.13
C ARG A 63 21.47 5.72 9.07
N LEU A 64 21.17 4.89 8.07
CA LEU A 64 22.06 4.54 6.97
C LEU A 64 22.01 5.53 5.80
N GLY A 65 21.16 6.56 5.87
CA GLY A 65 20.99 7.53 4.80
C GLY A 65 20.23 7.00 3.56
N LEU A 66 19.53 5.89 3.70
CA LEU A 66 18.69 5.28 2.64
C LEU A 66 17.33 5.98 2.52
N THR A 67 17.36 7.32 2.40
CA THR A 67 16.16 8.16 2.39
C THR A 67 15.67 8.53 0.99
N ASN A 68 16.36 8.04 -0.03
CA ASN A 68 16.01 8.27 -1.44
C ASN A 68 15.46 7.00 -2.11
N ASP A 69 15.35 5.89 -1.37
CA ASP A 69 14.75 4.67 -1.88
C ASP A 69 13.24 4.89 -2.07
N ASP A 70 12.69 4.34 -3.14
CA ASP A 70 11.26 4.32 -3.38
C ASP A 70 10.65 3.19 -2.54
N ILE A 71 9.78 3.54 -1.61
CA ILE A 71 9.18 2.59 -0.67
C ILE A 71 7.71 2.34 -1.03
N TYR A 72 7.37 1.08 -1.18
CA TYR A 72 6.00 0.62 -1.43
C TYR A 72 5.57 -0.34 -0.32
N ALA A 73 4.54 0.02 0.43
CA ALA A 73 3.86 -0.88 1.35
C ALA A 73 2.76 -1.61 0.58
N ILE A 74 2.86 -2.91 0.45
CA ILE A 74 1.90 -3.75 -0.28
C ILE A 74 0.96 -4.38 0.74
N ASP A 75 -0.28 -3.93 0.74
CA ASP A 75 -1.22 -4.28 1.78
C ASP A 75 -2.65 -4.47 1.24
N SER A 76 -3.38 -5.46 1.78
CA SER A 76 -4.77 -5.77 1.40
C SER A 76 -4.95 -5.96 -0.11
N CYS A 77 -4.10 -6.76 -0.73
CA CYS A 77 -4.07 -6.97 -2.19
C CYS A 77 -4.70 -8.29 -2.66
N GLY A 78 -5.50 -8.95 -1.82
CA GLY A 78 -6.14 -10.23 -2.16
C GLY A 78 -7.54 -10.09 -2.76
N ARG A 79 -8.16 -8.90 -2.74
CA ARG A 79 -9.53 -8.69 -3.15
C ARG A 79 -9.66 -7.44 -4.02
N GLY A 80 -10.15 -7.64 -5.25
CA GLY A 80 -10.44 -6.55 -6.18
C GLY A 80 -9.76 -6.69 -7.54
N ASP A 81 -10.13 -5.81 -8.44
CA ASP A 81 -9.65 -5.74 -9.82
C ASP A 81 -9.15 -4.34 -10.20
N VAL A 82 -9.12 -3.42 -9.23
CA VAL A 82 -8.62 -2.04 -9.40
C VAL A 82 -7.45 -1.79 -8.48
N LEU A 83 -6.32 -1.42 -9.06
CA LEU A 83 -5.12 -0.99 -8.34
C LEU A 83 -5.36 0.37 -7.67
N VAL A 84 -5.10 0.45 -6.40
CA VAL A 84 -5.23 1.67 -5.61
C VAL A 84 -3.85 2.18 -5.24
N VAL A 85 -3.49 3.35 -5.72
CA VAL A 85 -2.29 4.09 -5.31
C VAL A 85 -2.69 5.08 -4.23
N SER A 86 -2.19 4.91 -3.03
CA SER A 86 -2.53 5.78 -1.90
C SER A 86 -2.03 7.21 -2.11
N SER A 87 -2.93 8.18 -1.94
CA SER A 87 -2.56 9.60 -1.87
C SER A 87 -2.23 10.07 -0.45
N THR A 88 -2.33 9.19 0.54
CA THR A 88 -2.05 9.48 1.96
C THR A 88 -0.57 9.82 2.15
N GLY A 89 -0.30 10.91 2.86
CA GLY A 89 1.06 11.41 3.08
C GLY A 89 1.53 12.50 2.10
N LYS A 90 0.79 12.75 1.00
CA LYS A 90 1.17 13.69 -0.06
C LYS A 90 1.46 15.12 0.43
N ASN A 91 0.75 15.56 1.47
CA ASN A 91 0.88 16.92 2.03
C ASN A 91 1.58 16.94 3.39
N SER A 92 2.30 15.88 3.73
CA SER A 92 2.99 15.75 5.01
C SER A 92 4.42 16.25 4.94
N GLY A 93 4.97 16.70 6.09
CA GLY A 93 6.40 16.90 6.25
C GLY A 93 6.98 18.20 5.69
N SER A 94 8.30 18.20 5.49
CA SER A 94 9.06 19.34 4.98
C SER A 94 8.88 19.53 3.47
N LYS A 95 9.32 20.68 2.94
CA LYS A 95 9.32 20.93 1.48
C LYS A 95 10.14 19.89 0.71
N ASP A 96 11.26 19.44 1.24
CA ASP A 96 12.09 18.40 0.62
C ASP A 96 11.36 17.05 0.61
N PHE A 97 10.76 16.66 1.73
CA PHE A 97 9.92 15.48 1.81
C PHE A 97 8.76 15.53 0.79
N THR A 98 8.02 16.64 0.75
CA THR A 98 6.89 16.82 -0.18
C THR A 98 7.34 16.68 -1.64
N LYS A 99 8.49 17.25 -2.00
CA LYS A 99 9.04 17.10 -3.35
C LYS A 99 9.37 15.64 -3.68
N LYS A 100 10.06 14.94 -2.79
CA LYS A 100 10.41 13.52 -2.97
C LYS A 100 9.16 12.64 -3.04
N PHE A 101 8.19 12.89 -2.15
CA PHE A 101 6.92 12.17 -2.14
C PHE A 101 6.15 12.36 -3.45
N ASN A 102 6.06 13.60 -3.95
CA ASN A 102 5.38 13.85 -5.21
C ASN A 102 6.07 13.15 -6.39
N ASN A 103 7.39 13.13 -6.44
CA ASN A 103 8.12 12.39 -7.48
C ASN A 103 7.80 10.89 -7.42
N LEU A 104 7.87 10.28 -6.24
CA LEU A 104 7.49 8.87 -6.03
C LEU A 104 6.05 8.62 -6.44
N TYR A 105 5.13 9.50 -6.04
CA TYR A 105 3.71 9.39 -6.33
C TYR A 105 3.40 9.47 -7.83
N GLU A 106 3.99 10.44 -8.53
CA GLU A 106 3.82 10.62 -9.98
C GLU A 106 4.39 9.42 -10.75
N ASN A 107 5.58 8.94 -10.38
CA ASN A 107 6.16 7.74 -10.96
C ASN A 107 5.26 6.50 -10.73
N THR A 108 4.70 6.37 -9.53
CA THR A 108 3.79 5.26 -9.21
C THR A 108 2.51 5.31 -10.05
N ILE A 109 1.96 6.50 -10.29
CA ILE A 109 0.80 6.70 -11.18
C ILE A 109 1.14 6.27 -12.61
N GLU A 110 2.31 6.64 -13.12
CA GLU A 110 2.71 6.24 -14.47
C GLU A 110 2.90 4.72 -14.59
N LEU A 111 3.44 4.07 -13.54
CA LEU A 111 3.50 2.62 -13.48
C LEU A 111 2.11 1.98 -13.46
N ALA A 112 1.19 2.53 -12.65
CA ALA A 112 -0.19 2.05 -12.58
C ALA A 112 -0.91 2.18 -13.94
N LYS A 113 -0.76 3.30 -14.65
CA LYS A 113 -1.31 3.51 -15.99
C LYS A 113 -0.80 2.47 -17.00
N LYS A 114 0.49 2.18 -16.96
CA LYS A 114 1.13 1.22 -17.88
C LYS A 114 0.76 -0.21 -17.59
N SER A 115 0.73 -0.59 -16.31
CA SER A 115 0.53 -1.98 -15.89
C SER A 115 -0.94 -2.38 -15.80
N CYS A 116 -1.81 -1.46 -15.42
CA CYS A 116 -3.22 -1.69 -15.14
C CYS A 116 -4.09 -0.65 -15.88
N PRO A 117 -4.06 -0.56 -17.22
CA PRO A 117 -4.81 0.43 -17.95
C PRO A 117 -6.30 0.35 -17.62
N GLU A 118 -6.92 1.51 -17.30
CA GLU A 118 -8.32 1.64 -16.88
C GLU A 118 -8.72 0.91 -15.57
N LYS A 119 -7.76 0.27 -14.90
CA LYS A 119 -7.96 -0.48 -13.65
C LYS A 119 -7.08 0.05 -12.53
N TRP A 120 -7.00 1.35 -12.39
CA TRP A 120 -6.27 2.00 -11.30
C TRP A 120 -6.97 3.29 -10.87
N VAL A 121 -6.76 3.67 -9.61
CA VAL A 121 -7.24 4.94 -9.03
C VAL A 121 -6.24 5.47 -8.02
N THR A 122 -6.34 6.77 -7.73
CA THR A 122 -5.66 7.38 -6.58
C THR A 122 -6.70 7.89 -5.60
N ILE A 123 -6.63 7.41 -4.37
CA ILE A 123 -7.52 7.79 -3.29
C ILE A 123 -6.76 7.77 -1.97
N PRO A 124 -7.20 8.49 -0.93
CA PRO A 124 -6.67 8.32 0.41
C PRO A 124 -7.00 6.91 0.92
N VAL A 125 -5.98 6.26 1.47
CA VAL A 125 -6.05 4.94 2.10
C VAL A 125 -5.63 5.10 3.55
N PRO A 126 -6.22 4.40 4.52
CA PRO A 126 -5.70 4.36 5.87
C PRO A 126 -4.20 4.02 5.88
N TYR A 127 -3.49 4.51 6.87
CA TYR A 127 -2.07 4.18 7.00
C TYR A 127 -1.88 2.69 7.28
N SER A 128 -0.85 2.13 6.68
CA SER A 128 -0.25 0.82 6.88
C SER A 128 1.23 1.00 7.24
N ASP A 129 2.10 0.07 6.96
CA ASP A 129 3.56 0.14 7.18
C ASP A 129 4.23 1.40 6.60
N ASN A 130 3.64 2.01 5.55
CA ASN A 130 4.12 3.28 5.01
C ASN A 130 4.13 4.41 6.03
N ALA A 131 3.26 4.38 7.05
CA ALA A 131 3.23 5.39 8.12
C ALA A 131 4.57 5.52 8.83
N SER A 132 5.21 4.39 9.11
CA SER A 132 6.50 4.33 9.80
C SER A 132 7.61 5.03 9.02
N PHE A 133 7.66 4.84 7.71
CA PHE A 133 8.62 5.52 6.83
C PHE A 133 8.33 7.02 6.72
N VAL A 134 7.06 7.39 6.52
CA VAL A 134 6.63 8.79 6.46
C VAL A 134 6.98 9.53 7.76
N ALA A 135 6.76 8.91 8.92
CA ALA A 135 7.12 9.48 10.22
C ALA A 135 8.63 9.69 10.39
N MET A 136 9.46 8.88 9.73
CA MET A 136 10.92 9.04 9.69
C MET A 136 11.39 10.02 8.61
N GLY A 137 10.47 10.63 7.84
CA GLY A 137 10.78 11.56 6.76
C GLY A 137 11.21 10.87 5.46
N ILE A 138 10.87 9.61 5.28
CA ILE A 138 11.13 8.82 4.08
C ILE A 138 9.82 8.65 3.32
N PRO A 139 9.70 9.12 2.07
CA PRO A 139 8.51 8.95 1.28
C PRO A 139 8.17 7.47 1.08
N ALA A 140 6.91 7.11 1.32
CA ALA A 140 6.43 5.75 1.14
C ALA A 140 4.96 5.76 0.73
N ILE A 141 4.60 4.91 -0.22
CA ILE A 141 3.24 4.80 -0.78
C ILE A 141 2.66 3.44 -0.44
N ALA A 142 1.43 3.41 0.06
CA ALA A 142 0.68 2.17 0.19
C ALA A 142 0.00 1.83 -1.15
N ILE A 143 0.08 0.56 -1.51
CA ILE A 143 -0.57 -0.06 -2.67
C ILE A 143 -1.55 -1.09 -2.15
N THR A 144 -2.79 -1.00 -2.59
CA THR A 144 -3.85 -1.94 -2.23
C THR A 144 -4.77 -2.21 -3.43
N LEU A 145 -5.72 -3.11 -3.28
CA LEU A 145 -6.73 -3.40 -4.31
C LEU A 145 -8.14 -3.16 -3.77
N LEU A 146 -9.03 -2.79 -4.69
CA LEU A 146 -10.47 -2.74 -4.44
C LEU A 146 -11.24 -3.31 -5.63
N PRO A 147 -12.41 -3.91 -5.40
CA PRO A 147 -13.38 -4.13 -6.46
C PRO A 147 -13.80 -2.80 -7.10
N LYS A 148 -13.96 -2.77 -8.42
CA LYS A 148 -14.33 -1.55 -9.18
C LYS A 148 -15.56 -0.83 -8.63
N THR A 149 -16.55 -1.59 -8.20
CA THR A 149 -17.79 -1.02 -7.61
C THR A 149 -17.49 -0.29 -6.30
N GLU A 150 -16.66 -0.87 -5.43
CA GLU A 150 -16.27 -0.27 -4.16
C GLU A 150 -15.38 0.96 -4.36
N ALA A 151 -14.38 0.88 -5.23
CA ALA A 151 -13.52 2.01 -5.59
C ALA A 151 -14.35 3.19 -6.12
N THR A 152 -15.30 2.92 -7.04
CA THR A 152 -16.17 3.95 -7.61
C THR A 152 -17.08 4.59 -6.57
N SER A 153 -17.69 3.80 -5.70
CA SER A 153 -18.56 4.30 -4.63
C SER A 153 -17.77 5.15 -3.64
N TYR A 154 -16.61 4.68 -3.24
CA TYR A 154 -15.75 5.40 -2.30
C TYR A 154 -15.27 6.73 -2.88
N MET A 155 -14.83 6.76 -4.14
CA MET A 155 -14.46 8.02 -4.83
C MET A 155 -15.61 9.02 -4.84
N ARG A 156 -16.86 8.58 -5.07
CA ARG A 156 -18.04 9.46 -5.06
C ARG A 156 -18.27 10.06 -3.67
N GLU A 157 -18.12 9.28 -2.61
CA GLU A 157 -18.26 9.80 -1.25
C GLU A 157 -17.18 10.85 -0.91
N LEU A 158 -15.93 10.58 -1.28
CA LEU A 158 -14.83 11.54 -1.11
C LEU A 158 -15.05 12.85 -1.88
N GLN A 159 -15.66 12.79 -3.08
CA GLN A 159 -16.00 13.98 -3.86
C GLN A 159 -17.11 14.83 -3.24
N LYS A 160 -18.05 14.20 -2.55
CA LYS A 160 -19.14 14.92 -1.86
C LYS A 160 -18.65 15.69 -0.64
N ASN A 161 -17.62 15.21 0.03
CA ASN A 161 -17.11 15.80 1.27
C ASN A 161 -15.57 15.72 1.33
N HIS A 162 -14.92 16.83 1.01
CA HIS A 162 -13.45 16.92 1.00
C HIS A 162 -12.80 16.73 2.40
N ASN A 163 -13.53 16.94 3.49
CA ASN A 163 -13.01 16.71 4.84
C ASN A 163 -12.80 15.21 5.12
N LEU A 164 -13.53 14.33 4.42
CA LEU A 164 -13.39 12.88 4.58
C LEU A 164 -11.97 12.36 4.27
N ASN A 165 -11.21 13.06 3.45
CA ASN A 165 -9.81 12.67 3.18
C ASN A 165 -8.99 12.63 4.48
N ASN A 166 -9.14 13.62 5.34
CA ASN A 166 -8.43 13.66 6.63
C ASN A 166 -9.03 12.66 7.64
N ASP A 167 -10.34 12.50 7.62
CA ASP A 167 -11.04 11.55 8.49
C ASP A 167 -10.62 10.11 8.23
N VAL A 168 -10.47 9.73 6.95
CA VAL A 168 -9.99 8.40 6.55
C VAL A 168 -8.56 8.18 7.01
N VAL A 169 -7.67 9.14 6.75
CA VAL A 169 -6.26 9.05 7.13
C VAL A 169 -6.11 8.91 8.65
N ASN A 170 -6.93 9.62 9.42
CA ASN A 170 -6.92 9.60 10.89
C ASN A 170 -7.77 8.46 11.48
N ARG A 171 -8.37 7.60 10.66
CA ARG A 171 -9.26 6.51 11.10
C ARG A 171 -10.37 7.00 12.04
N SER A 172 -10.94 8.19 11.76
CA SER A 172 -12.01 8.76 12.59
C SER A 172 -13.29 7.90 12.52
N GLU A 173 -14.11 7.97 13.56
CA GLU A 173 -15.40 7.26 13.61
C GLU A 173 -16.30 7.62 12.41
N THR A 174 -16.27 8.89 11.99
CA THR A 174 -17.04 9.39 10.84
C THR A 174 -16.63 8.78 9.51
N SER A 175 -15.41 8.28 9.39
CA SER A 175 -14.92 7.63 8.17
C SER A 175 -15.36 6.16 8.03
N LYS A 176 -15.72 5.50 9.12
CA LYS A 176 -16.03 4.07 9.13
C LYS A 176 -17.18 3.70 8.19
N ASP A 177 -18.21 4.54 8.12
CA ASP A 177 -19.40 4.26 7.31
C ASP A 177 -19.13 4.31 5.81
N ILE A 178 -18.19 5.15 5.37
CA ILE A 178 -17.86 5.34 3.96
C ILE A 178 -16.75 4.42 3.45
N LEU A 179 -16.01 3.75 4.34
CA LEU A 179 -14.94 2.84 3.91
C LEU A 179 -15.48 1.74 2.99
N PRO A 180 -14.71 1.32 1.99
CA PRO A 180 -15.03 0.16 1.16
C PRO A 180 -15.30 -1.08 2.00
N LEU A 181 -16.19 -1.96 1.53
CA LEU A 181 -16.49 -3.22 2.20
C LEU A 181 -15.23 -4.07 2.40
N THR A 182 -14.34 -4.09 1.42
CA THR A 182 -13.04 -4.78 1.49
C THR A 182 -12.26 -4.38 2.74
N TRP A 183 -12.19 -3.08 3.07
CA TRP A 183 -11.47 -2.62 4.27
C TRP A 183 -12.27 -2.82 5.56
N LYS A 184 -13.61 -2.83 5.49
CA LYS A 184 -14.47 -3.15 6.64
C LYS A 184 -14.41 -4.61 7.06
N MET A 185 -14.08 -5.50 6.15
CA MET A 185 -13.93 -6.93 6.44
C MET A 185 -12.63 -7.26 7.16
N MET A 186 -11.59 -6.41 7.03
CA MET A 186 -10.33 -6.59 7.75
C MET A 186 -10.58 -6.66 9.25
N HIS A 187 -9.82 -7.51 9.94
CA HIS A 187 -9.95 -7.75 11.39
C HIS A 187 -11.30 -8.37 11.82
N THR A 188 -12.01 -8.99 10.89
CA THR A 188 -13.25 -9.75 11.15
C THR A 188 -13.14 -11.17 10.61
N ASP A 189 -14.12 -12.03 10.91
CA ASP A 189 -14.23 -13.38 10.34
C ASP A 189 -14.51 -13.38 8.81
N GLN A 190 -14.87 -12.21 8.26
CA GLN A 190 -15.05 -12.02 6.83
C GLN A 190 -13.71 -11.87 6.08
N ASP A 191 -12.60 -11.65 6.77
CA ASP A 191 -11.27 -11.68 6.16
C ASP A 191 -10.79 -13.13 6.01
N CYS A 192 -11.39 -13.82 5.06
CA CYS A 192 -11.23 -15.25 4.79
C CYS A 192 -10.96 -15.50 3.30
N ILE A 193 -10.52 -16.70 2.97
CA ILE A 193 -10.11 -17.10 1.62
C ILE A 193 -11.25 -16.98 0.62
N GLU A 194 -12.49 -17.28 1.04
CA GLU A 194 -13.70 -17.25 0.23
C GLU A 194 -14.02 -15.83 -0.28
N ASN A 195 -13.55 -14.80 0.39
CA ASN A 195 -13.72 -13.40 0.02
C ASN A 195 -12.58 -12.84 -0.83
N LEU A 196 -11.53 -13.61 -1.12
CA LEU A 196 -10.51 -13.21 -2.07
C LEU A 196 -11.04 -13.31 -3.51
N THR A 197 -10.41 -12.57 -4.43
CA THR A 197 -10.78 -12.58 -5.85
C THR A 197 -9.59 -12.98 -6.71
N ILE A 198 -9.83 -13.80 -7.74
CA ILE A 198 -8.76 -14.28 -8.62
C ILE A 198 -8.14 -13.15 -9.45
N GLU A 199 -8.92 -12.12 -9.77
CA GLU A 199 -8.49 -10.95 -10.53
C GLU A 199 -7.39 -10.17 -9.82
N SER A 200 -7.39 -10.18 -8.50
CA SER A 200 -6.37 -9.50 -7.69
C SER A 200 -4.97 -9.97 -8.02
N TRP A 201 -4.82 -11.24 -8.33
CA TRP A 201 -3.54 -11.84 -8.71
C TRP A 201 -2.94 -11.18 -9.94
N SER A 202 -3.71 -11.13 -11.03
CA SER A 202 -3.21 -10.59 -12.31
C SER A 202 -2.93 -9.08 -12.23
N VAL A 203 -3.73 -8.34 -11.48
CA VAL A 203 -3.50 -6.90 -11.27
C VAL A 203 -2.18 -6.65 -10.53
N MET A 204 -1.96 -7.38 -9.44
CA MET A 204 -0.71 -7.24 -8.66
C MET A 204 0.50 -7.74 -9.43
N GLU A 205 0.41 -8.87 -10.13
CA GLU A 205 1.51 -9.37 -10.95
C GLU A 205 1.92 -8.35 -12.01
N ASN A 206 0.97 -7.77 -12.73
CA ASN A 206 1.23 -6.75 -13.74
C ASN A 206 1.92 -5.51 -13.15
N PHE A 207 1.46 -5.04 -11.98
CA PHE A 207 2.06 -3.89 -11.32
C PHE A 207 3.48 -4.18 -10.83
N LEU A 208 3.69 -5.30 -10.16
CA LEU A 208 4.99 -5.71 -9.64
C LEU A 208 6.00 -5.96 -10.77
N ASP A 209 5.58 -6.57 -11.88
CA ASP A 209 6.43 -6.76 -13.07
C ASP A 209 6.81 -5.41 -13.71
N ALA A 210 5.88 -4.46 -13.77
CA ALA A 210 6.19 -3.11 -14.27
C ALA A 210 7.17 -2.39 -13.34
N LEU A 211 7.02 -2.54 -12.03
CA LEU A 211 7.93 -2.00 -11.03
C LEU A 211 9.34 -2.59 -11.19
N ALA A 212 9.46 -3.91 -11.40
CA ALA A 212 10.74 -4.56 -11.61
C ALA A 212 11.46 -4.03 -12.85
N LYS A 213 10.73 -3.85 -13.95
CA LYS A 213 11.29 -3.31 -15.21
C LYS A 213 11.74 -1.86 -15.08
N ASP A 214 11.00 -1.05 -14.34
CA ASP A 214 11.36 0.35 -14.08
C ASP A 214 12.65 0.48 -13.24
N LYS A 215 12.88 -0.48 -12.34
CA LYS A 215 14.04 -0.51 -11.43
C LYS A 215 15.17 -1.41 -11.90
N SER A 216 15.07 -2.05 -13.07
CA SER A 216 16.17 -2.81 -13.65
C SER A 216 17.29 -1.84 -14.10
N LEU A 217 18.53 -2.24 -13.89
CA LEU A 217 19.66 -1.54 -14.49
C LEU A 217 19.75 -1.94 -15.97
N ALA A 218 19.82 -0.93 -16.84
CA ALA A 218 20.06 -1.11 -18.26
C ALA A 218 21.49 -1.64 -18.53
#